data_e3ed6fec355b5df6a776878e71309f01
#
_entry.id   e3ed6fec355b5df6a776878e71309f01
#
_cell.length_a   1.000
_cell.length_b   1.000
_cell.length_c   1.000
_cell.angle_alpha   90.00
_cell.angle_beta   90.00
_cell.angle_gamma   90.00
#
_symmetry.space_group_name_H-M   'P 1'
#
loop_
_entity.id
_entity.type
_entity.pdbx_description
1 polymer ?
#
loop_
_entity_poly.entity_id
_entity_poly.type
_entity_poly.pdbx_seq_one_letter_code
_entity_poly.pdbx_strand_id
1 'polypeptide(L)'
;MKKIKSALISVYYKDGLEPIVRRLAADGVKIYSTGGTLSFIEGLGLAATAVEDLTGYPSILGGRVKTLHPKVFGGILARRDNAQDGQQMGQYEIPEIDLVIVDLYPFEQTVASGAEEQAIIEKIDIGGISLIRAAAKNFKDVVIVPSVEQYAELLEIITSQQCSTTLEQRRRFAAYAFNVSSHYDAAIFNYFNLQEQLSVFKRSFANGTVLRYGENPHQNATFFGDIDRMFDKLNGKDISYNNMLDIDAAINLIEEFTEPTFAILKHNNACGVATRPTLLEAWKDALSGDPVSAFGGVLICNREVDAATAEEINKLFFEVILAPAYSAEALEILKSKKNRIILLLKDTTRCNKQFRSLLNGVAVQDRDLKVGGIDGEVRSVTEKQVTDEQMADLIFANKLVKQSKSNAIVFAKNGMLLASGIGQTSRVDALKQAVAKAHSFGFDLKGAVMASDAFFPFSDCVELAHEAGVNAVIAPGGSIRDQESID
;
A
#
# COMPACT_ATOMS: atom_id res chain seq x y z
N MET A 1 33.15 6.59 -21.16
CA MET A 1 33.50 6.36 -19.75
C MET A 1 34.04 7.63 -19.15
N LYS A 2 33.73 7.94 -17.90
CA LYS A 2 34.30 9.07 -17.14
C LYS A 2 34.86 8.55 -15.83
N LYS A 3 36.15 8.87 -15.58
CA LYS A 3 36.88 8.44 -14.38
C LYS A 3 36.43 9.32 -13.19
N ILE A 4 36.16 8.70 -12.06
CA ILE A 4 35.93 9.37 -10.78
C ILE A 4 37.29 9.66 -10.17
N LYS A 5 37.61 10.92 -9.97
CA LYS A 5 38.85 11.40 -9.33
C LYS A 5 38.62 12.00 -7.97
N SER A 6 37.38 12.41 -7.69
CA SER A 6 36.98 13.03 -6.45
C SER A 6 35.54 12.66 -6.07
N ALA A 7 35.28 12.57 -4.78
CA ALA A 7 33.98 12.22 -4.24
C ALA A 7 33.63 13.12 -3.04
N LEU A 8 32.37 13.57 -2.98
CA LEU A 8 31.78 14.18 -1.80
C LEU A 8 30.86 13.16 -1.14
N ILE A 9 31.12 12.82 0.11
CA ILE A 9 30.37 11.80 0.85
C ILE A 9 29.85 12.43 2.15
N SER A 10 28.55 12.52 2.28
CA SER A 10 27.85 13.06 3.46
C SER A 10 26.54 12.33 3.67
N VAL A 11 26.54 11.34 4.55
CA VAL A 11 25.40 10.44 4.77
C VAL A 11 24.97 10.39 6.23
N TYR A 12 23.68 10.19 6.46
CA TYR A 12 23.13 9.94 7.78
C TYR A 12 23.42 8.49 8.21
N TYR A 13 23.11 7.51 7.33
CA TYR A 13 23.37 6.08 7.56
C TYR A 13 24.76 5.68 7.06
N LYS A 14 25.49 4.85 7.82
CA LYS A 14 26.83 4.36 7.44
C LYS A 14 26.83 2.91 6.99
N ASP A 15 25.67 2.25 7.07
CA ASP A 15 25.51 0.85 6.68
C ASP A 15 25.87 0.65 5.20
N GLY A 16 26.77 -0.31 4.93
CA GLY A 16 27.22 -0.60 3.58
C GLY A 16 28.16 0.43 2.92
N LEU A 17 28.52 1.53 3.63
CA LEU A 17 29.40 2.57 3.07
C LEU A 17 30.89 2.14 3.03
N GLU A 18 31.36 1.36 4.00
CA GLU A 18 32.77 0.97 4.12
C GLU A 18 33.37 0.36 2.88
N PRO A 19 32.77 -0.65 2.20
CA PRO A 19 33.36 -1.23 0.98
C PRO A 19 33.53 -0.19 -0.14
N ILE A 20 32.64 0.77 -0.25
CA ILE A 20 32.69 1.83 -1.25
C ILE A 20 33.85 2.77 -0.98
N VAL A 21 33.98 3.29 0.26
CA VAL A 21 35.05 4.23 0.57
C VAL A 21 36.43 3.58 0.52
N ARG A 22 36.56 2.30 0.90
CA ARG A 22 37.81 1.53 0.72
C ARG A 22 38.17 1.38 -0.74
N ARG A 23 37.20 1.10 -1.59
CA ARG A 23 37.42 0.97 -3.03
C ARG A 23 37.85 2.31 -3.64
N LEU A 24 37.16 3.39 -3.32
CA LEU A 24 37.50 4.73 -3.81
C LEU A 24 38.91 5.15 -3.35
N ALA A 25 39.28 4.92 -2.10
CA ALA A 25 40.60 5.23 -1.57
C ALA A 25 41.70 4.40 -2.25
N ALA A 26 41.46 3.11 -2.50
CA ALA A 26 42.41 2.22 -3.20
C ALA A 26 42.66 2.68 -4.63
N ASP A 27 41.69 3.29 -5.30
CA ASP A 27 41.85 3.85 -6.66
C ASP A 27 42.35 5.30 -6.64
N GLY A 28 42.76 5.85 -5.49
CA GLY A 28 43.31 7.19 -5.35
C GLY A 28 42.30 8.34 -5.49
N VAL A 29 41.01 8.05 -5.30
CA VAL A 29 39.94 9.07 -5.35
C VAL A 29 40.06 9.99 -4.15
N LYS A 30 40.11 11.30 -4.37
CA LYS A 30 40.10 12.30 -3.28
C LYS A 30 38.70 12.38 -2.67
N ILE A 31 38.63 12.14 -1.36
CA ILE A 31 37.34 12.13 -0.64
C ILE A 31 37.20 13.43 0.15
N TYR A 32 36.07 14.11 -0.07
CA TYR A 32 35.57 15.22 0.75
C TYR A 32 34.43 14.72 1.60
N SER A 33 34.37 15.13 2.88
CA SER A 33 33.32 14.69 3.79
C SER A 33 33.02 15.70 4.90
N THR A 34 31.93 15.49 5.63
CA THR A 34 31.50 16.36 6.72
C THR A 34 31.16 15.56 7.97
N GLY A 35 31.32 16.17 9.15
CA GLY A 35 30.80 15.73 10.43
C GLY A 35 30.99 14.24 10.71
N GLY A 36 29.91 13.54 11.09
CA GLY A 36 29.98 12.12 11.46
C GLY A 36 30.41 11.18 10.33
N THR A 37 30.21 11.56 9.06
CA THR A 37 30.70 10.76 7.92
C THR A 37 32.21 10.89 7.79
N LEU A 38 32.75 12.09 7.98
CA LEU A 38 34.20 12.31 8.02
C LEU A 38 34.85 11.44 9.12
N SER A 39 34.33 11.54 10.34
CA SER A 39 34.84 10.74 11.48
C SER A 39 34.75 9.23 11.22
N PHE A 40 33.70 8.76 10.55
CA PHE A 40 33.58 7.37 10.16
C PHE A 40 34.69 6.94 9.18
N ILE A 41 34.95 7.75 8.14
CA ILE A 41 35.98 7.45 7.12
C ILE A 41 37.38 7.46 7.75
N GLU A 42 37.68 8.44 8.59
CA GLU A 42 38.96 8.54 9.34
C GLU A 42 39.11 7.36 10.29
N GLY A 43 38.03 6.93 10.95
CA GLY A 43 38.02 5.76 11.84
C GLY A 43 38.32 4.44 11.11
N LEU A 44 38.12 4.37 9.79
CA LEU A 44 38.57 3.24 8.95
C LEU A 44 40.06 3.31 8.57
N GLY A 45 40.77 4.34 9.01
CA GLY A 45 42.15 4.60 8.64
C GLY A 45 42.34 5.17 7.24
N LEU A 46 41.30 5.75 6.66
CA LEU A 46 41.30 6.33 5.31
C LEU A 46 41.39 7.84 5.35
N ALA A 47 42.12 8.44 4.40
CA ALA A 47 42.24 9.89 4.28
C ALA A 47 40.99 10.52 3.68
N ALA A 48 40.47 11.55 4.32
CA ALA A 48 39.42 12.40 3.78
C ALA A 48 39.71 13.87 4.13
N THR A 49 39.22 14.80 3.30
CA THR A 49 39.33 16.24 3.52
C THR A 49 38.01 16.76 4.05
N ALA A 50 38.02 17.51 5.14
CA ALA A 50 36.82 18.17 5.65
C ALA A 50 36.29 19.19 4.62
N VAL A 51 34.99 19.29 4.47
CA VAL A 51 34.38 20.32 3.60
C VAL A 51 34.70 21.73 4.12
N GLU A 52 34.83 21.89 5.41
CA GLU A 52 35.25 23.12 6.06
C GLU A 52 36.65 23.57 5.59
N ASP A 53 37.58 22.65 5.39
CA ASP A 53 38.93 22.93 4.85
C ASP A 53 38.87 23.30 3.38
N LEU A 54 37.98 22.65 2.60
CA LEU A 54 37.75 22.97 1.21
C LEU A 54 37.17 24.38 1.03
N THR A 55 36.18 24.73 1.86
CA THR A 55 35.45 25.99 1.74
C THR A 55 36.16 27.14 2.44
N GLY A 56 37.01 26.85 3.43
CA GLY A 56 37.56 27.86 4.33
C GLY A 56 36.51 28.47 5.26
N TYR A 57 35.34 27.79 5.41
CA TYR A 57 34.20 28.32 6.18
C TYR A 57 33.75 27.27 7.22
N PRO A 58 33.54 27.67 8.48
CA PRO A 58 33.15 26.76 9.52
C PRO A 58 31.70 26.28 9.35
N SER A 59 31.38 25.12 9.90
CA SER A 59 30.00 24.70 10.08
C SER A 59 29.32 25.61 11.11
N ILE A 60 28.24 26.29 10.72
CA ILE A 60 27.54 27.27 11.56
C ILE A 60 26.07 26.91 11.72
N LEU A 61 25.37 27.64 12.59
CA LEU A 61 23.93 27.50 12.86
C LEU A 61 23.54 26.05 13.24
N GLY A 62 24.32 25.46 14.14
CA GLY A 62 24.08 24.07 14.58
C GLY A 62 24.30 23.03 13.48
N GLY A 63 25.08 23.36 12.45
CA GLY A 63 25.35 22.48 11.32
C GLY A 63 24.35 22.55 10.17
N ARG A 64 23.39 23.47 10.22
CA ARG A 64 22.42 23.67 9.13
C ARG A 64 23.07 24.25 7.86
N VAL A 65 24.24 24.91 8.01
CA VAL A 65 25.03 25.44 6.89
C VAL A 65 26.44 24.88 6.94
N LYS A 66 26.74 23.93 6.06
CA LYS A 66 28.05 23.28 5.91
C LYS A 66 28.47 23.20 4.45
N THR A 67 27.63 22.57 3.63
CA THR A 67 27.89 22.27 2.22
C THR A 67 27.30 23.29 1.27
N LEU A 68 26.43 24.20 1.75
CA LEU A 68 25.82 25.28 0.94
C LEU A 68 26.85 26.38 0.66
N HIS A 69 27.83 26.06 -0.18
CA HIS A 69 28.95 26.96 -0.49
C HIS A 69 29.31 26.89 -1.97
N PRO A 70 29.67 28.04 -2.62
CA PRO A 70 30.02 28.06 -4.05
C PRO A 70 31.11 27.09 -4.46
N LYS A 71 32.12 26.83 -3.64
CA LYS A 71 33.16 25.84 -3.93
C LYS A 71 32.62 24.42 -4.04
N VAL A 72 31.65 24.04 -3.22
CA VAL A 72 31.01 22.72 -3.28
C VAL A 72 30.06 22.63 -4.48
N PHE A 73 29.13 23.56 -4.59
CA PHE A 73 28.14 23.55 -5.67
C PHE A 73 28.74 23.83 -7.04
N GLY A 74 29.75 24.71 -7.12
CA GLY A 74 30.52 24.93 -8.33
C GLY A 74 31.25 23.66 -8.77
N GLY A 75 31.86 22.93 -7.83
CA GLY A 75 32.52 21.65 -8.11
C GLY A 75 31.58 20.59 -8.68
N ILE A 76 30.29 20.60 -8.27
CA ILE A 76 29.27 19.68 -8.76
C ILE A 76 28.64 20.18 -10.08
N LEU A 77 28.31 21.45 -10.20
CA LEU A 77 27.49 22.01 -11.26
C LEU A 77 28.28 22.45 -12.51
N ALA A 78 29.59 22.66 -12.40
CA ALA A 78 30.40 23.11 -13.52
C ALA A 78 30.37 22.12 -14.70
N ARG A 79 30.15 22.66 -15.89
CA ARG A 79 30.15 21.92 -17.16
C ARG A 79 31.60 21.69 -17.58
N ARG A 80 32.06 20.45 -17.60
CA ARG A 80 33.46 20.08 -17.82
C ARG A 80 33.96 20.38 -19.25
N ASP A 81 33.02 20.52 -20.21
CA ASP A 81 33.28 20.87 -21.61
C ASP A 81 33.11 22.37 -21.91
N ASN A 82 32.82 23.20 -20.90
CA ASN A 82 32.65 24.64 -21.06
C ASN A 82 33.90 25.38 -20.60
N ALA A 83 34.56 26.10 -21.54
CA ALA A 83 35.81 26.80 -21.26
C ALA A 83 35.64 27.94 -20.22
N GLN A 84 34.50 28.61 -20.20
CA GLN A 84 34.25 29.68 -19.23
C GLN A 84 34.06 29.12 -17.81
N ASP A 85 33.34 27.98 -17.67
CA ASP A 85 33.20 27.28 -16.38
C ASP A 85 34.59 26.87 -15.88
N GLY A 86 35.44 26.28 -16.75
CA GLY A 86 36.82 25.90 -16.41
C GLY A 86 37.70 27.10 -15.96
N GLN A 87 37.58 28.24 -16.62
CA GLN A 87 38.28 29.44 -16.22
C GLN A 87 37.86 29.92 -14.84
N GLN A 88 36.55 29.95 -14.58
CA GLN A 88 36.00 30.36 -13.27
C GLN A 88 36.38 29.35 -12.17
N MET A 89 36.36 28.06 -12.45
CA MET A 89 36.84 27.08 -11.49
C MET A 89 38.30 27.32 -11.08
N GLY A 90 39.15 27.61 -12.03
CA GLY A 90 40.56 27.97 -11.74
C GLY A 90 40.67 29.26 -10.95
N GLN A 91 39.95 30.33 -11.35
CA GLN A 91 39.95 31.62 -10.70
C GLN A 91 39.53 31.57 -9.22
N TYR A 92 38.50 30.76 -8.90
CA TYR A 92 37.94 30.68 -7.57
C TYR A 92 38.38 29.42 -6.80
N GLU A 93 39.37 28.68 -7.31
CA GLU A 93 39.90 27.47 -6.70
C GLU A 93 38.82 26.43 -6.37
N ILE A 94 37.93 26.21 -7.34
CA ILE A 94 36.83 25.24 -7.22
C ILE A 94 37.32 23.89 -7.72
N PRO A 95 37.39 22.81 -6.87
CA PRO A 95 37.74 21.49 -7.32
C PRO A 95 36.58 20.83 -8.08
N GLU A 96 36.91 19.98 -9.04
CA GLU A 96 35.91 19.07 -9.60
C GLU A 96 35.42 18.08 -8.54
N ILE A 97 34.11 17.78 -8.54
CA ILE A 97 33.49 16.70 -7.75
C ILE A 97 32.79 15.78 -8.74
N ASP A 98 33.28 14.53 -8.87
CA ASP A 98 32.82 13.58 -9.88
C ASP A 98 31.79 12.61 -9.35
N LEU A 99 31.79 12.35 -8.03
CA LEU A 99 30.86 11.48 -7.33
C LEU A 99 30.28 12.22 -6.11
N VAL A 100 28.97 12.12 -5.92
CA VAL A 100 28.29 12.58 -4.73
C VAL A 100 27.53 11.40 -4.11
N ILE A 101 27.79 11.10 -2.84
CA ILE A 101 27.05 10.10 -2.06
C ILE A 101 26.40 10.83 -0.90
N VAL A 102 25.10 10.95 -0.94
CA VAL A 102 24.30 11.70 0.05
C VAL A 102 22.97 11.00 0.24
N ASP A 103 22.61 10.73 1.47
CA ASP A 103 21.26 10.35 1.85
C ASP A 103 20.54 11.49 2.59
N LEU A 104 19.25 11.33 2.81
CA LEU A 104 18.42 12.32 3.49
C LEU A 104 18.13 11.90 4.94
N TYR A 105 17.84 12.87 5.79
CA TYR A 105 17.36 12.61 7.14
C TYR A 105 16.05 11.82 7.13
N PRO A 106 15.81 10.96 8.15
CA PRO A 106 14.65 10.05 8.22
C PRO A 106 13.35 10.79 8.59
N PHE A 107 12.86 11.68 7.73
CA PHE A 107 11.68 12.50 7.97
C PHE A 107 10.43 11.64 8.23
N GLU A 108 10.11 10.71 7.33
CA GLU A 108 8.91 9.88 7.42
C GLU A 108 8.95 8.96 8.66
N GLN A 109 10.12 8.40 9.00
CA GLN A 109 10.29 7.58 10.19
C GLN A 109 10.08 8.42 11.47
N THR A 110 10.54 9.67 11.47
CA THR A 110 10.35 10.58 12.59
C THR A 110 8.89 10.98 12.75
N VAL A 111 8.18 11.23 11.66
CA VAL A 111 6.72 11.44 11.68
C VAL A 111 5.99 10.22 12.21
N ALA A 112 6.33 9.03 11.70
CA ALA A 112 5.69 7.77 12.08
C ALA A 112 5.93 7.39 13.55
N SER A 113 7.04 7.84 14.15
CA SER A 113 7.32 7.62 15.57
C SER A 113 6.46 8.47 16.52
N GLY A 114 5.68 9.41 16.01
CA GLY A 114 4.88 10.34 16.81
C GLY A 114 5.73 11.37 17.56
N ALA A 115 6.91 11.71 17.02
CA ALA A 115 7.80 12.72 17.62
C ALA A 115 7.15 14.10 17.66
N GLU A 116 7.63 14.95 18.56
CA GLU A 116 7.21 16.35 18.67
C GLU A 116 7.51 17.13 17.37
N GLU A 117 6.65 18.10 17.03
CA GLU A 117 6.73 18.89 15.79
C GLU A 117 8.13 19.44 15.53
N GLN A 118 8.78 20.02 16.58
CA GLN A 118 10.12 20.57 16.44
C GLN A 118 11.15 19.51 16.00
N ALA A 119 11.06 18.30 16.52
CA ALA A 119 11.95 17.18 16.13
C ALA A 119 11.71 16.73 14.69
N ILE A 120 10.46 16.78 14.24
CA ILE A 120 10.07 16.46 12.84
C ILE A 120 10.64 17.53 11.90
N ILE A 121 10.46 18.81 12.23
CA ILE A 121 10.96 19.94 11.43
C ILE A 121 12.48 19.90 11.28
N GLU A 122 13.23 19.54 12.33
CA GLU A 122 14.68 19.37 12.26
C GLU A 122 15.14 18.23 11.33
N LYS A 123 14.22 17.35 10.89
CA LYS A 123 14.52 16.31 9.90
C LYS A 123 14.21 16.73 8.46
N ILE A 124 13.80 17.99 8.23
CA ILE A 124 13.70 18.54 6.88
C ILE A 124 15.12 18.86 6.39
N ASP A 125 15.62 18.04 5.49
CA ASP A 125 16.97 18.17 4.95
C ASP A 125 17.03 19.32 3.93
N ILE A 126 17.98 20.22 4.11
CA ILE A 126 18.22 21.35 3.20
C ILE A 126 19.49 21.11 2.38
N GLY A 127 20.58 20.75 3.03
CA GLY A 127 21.88 20.61 2.39
C GLY A 127 21.98 19.36 1.51
N GLY A 128 21.56 18.20 2.05
CA GLY A 128 21.61 16.93 1.34
C GLY A 128 20.72 16.91 0.10
N ILE A 129 19.47 17.36 0.22
CA ILE A 129 18.57 17.42 -0.94
C ILE A 129 19.07 18.36 -2.02
N SER A 130 19.71 19.46 -1.64
CA SER A 130 20.30 20.42 -2.59
C SER A 130 21.46 19.78 -3.34
N LEU A 131 22.34 19.04 -2.66
CA LEU A 131 23.45 18.31 -3.28
C LEU A 131 22.96 17.21 -4.24
N ILE A 132 21.93 16.45 -3.83
CA ILE A 132 21.30 15.41 -4.66
C ILE A 132 20.80 16.02 -5.98
N ARG A 133 20.05 17.11 -5.89
CA ARG A 133 19.49 17.79 -7.07
C ARG A 133 20.56 18.41 -7.96
N ALA A 134 21.58 19.02 -7.37
CA ALA A 134 22.68 19.63 -8.13
C ALA A 134 23.47 18.58 -8.93
N ALA A 135 23.84 17.48 -8.28
CA ALA A 135 24.58 16.39 -8.92
C ALA A 135 23.72 15.69 -10.00
N ALA A 136 22.45 15.43 -9.73
CA ALA A 136 21.52 14.87 -10.71
C ALA A 136 21.35 15.77 -11.94
N LYS A 137 21.27 17.10 -11.75
CA LYS A 137 21.21 18.06 -12.87
C LYS A 137 22.44 17.96 -13.77
N ASN A 138 23.62 17.75 -13.18
CA ASN A 138 24.87 17.64 -13.93
C ASN A 138 25.30 16.18 -14.20
N PHE A 139 24.34 15.27 -14.40
CA PHE A 139 24.62 13.84 -14.64
C PHE A 139 25.56 13.58 -15.84
N LYS A 140 25.69 14.54 -16.74
CA LYS A 140 26.67 14.47 -17.84
C LYS A 140 28.09 14.29 -17.30
N ASP A 141 28.38 14.92 -16.18
CA ASP A 141 29.72 14.98 -15.58
C ASP A 141 29.83 14.31 -14.24
N VAL A 142 28.76 14.19 -13.45
CA VAL A 142 28.74 13.74 -12.06
C VAL A 142 27.83 12.53 -11.89
N VAL A 143 28.26 11.57 -11.09
CA VAL A 143 27.39 10.48 -10.61
C VAL A 143 26.89 10.82 -9.20
N ILE A 144 25.58 10.63 -8.97
CA ILE A 144 24.92 10.85 -7.68
C ILE A 144 24.37 9.54 -7.13
N VAL A 145 24.65 9.24 -5.89
CA VAL A 145 24.10 8.09 -5.15
C VAL A 145 23.25 8.63 -4.00
N PRO A 146 21.92 8.63 -4.14
CA PRO A 146 21.02 9.35 -3.23
C PRO A 146 20.51 8.51 -2.05
N SER A 147 20.83 7.22 -1.99
CA SER A 147 20.35 6.30 -0.97
C SER A 147 21.24 5.06 -0.87
N VAL A 148 21.23 4.40 0.29
CA VAL A 148 21.91 3.12 0.53
C VAL A 148 21.44 2.01 -0.44
N GLU A 149 20.24 2.09 -0.98
CA GLU A 149 19.71 1.12 -1.95
C GLU A 149 20.55 1.00 -3.22
N GLN A 150 21.26 2.04 -3.60
CA GLN A 150 22.13 2.04 -4.79
C GLN A 150 23.60 1.70 -4.49
N TYR A 151 23.97 1.41 -3.25
CA TYR A 151 25.35 1.13 -2.88
C TYR A 151 25.91 -0.13 -3.55
N ALA A 152 25.14 -1.20 -3.63
CA ALA A 152 25.56 -2.44 -4.27
C ALA A 152 25.83 -2.21 -5.77
N GLU A 153 24.97 -1.49 -6.47
CA GLU A 153 25.14 -1.16 -7.89
C GLU A 153 26.37 -0.26 -8.10
N LEU A 154 26.54 0.78 -7.25
CA LEU A 154 27.73 1.63 -7.33
C LEU A 154 29.00 0.83 -7.13
N LEU A 155 29.05 -0.04 -6.09
CA LEU A 155 30.22 -0.84 -5.76
C LEU A 155 30.59 -1.78 -6.91
N GLU A 156 29.64 -2.42 -7.55
CA GLU A 156 29.85 -3.24 -8.74
C GLU A 156 30.45 -2.43 -9.89
N ILE A 157 29.90 -1.26 -10.18
CA ILE A 157 30.38 -0.36 -11.24
C ILE A 157 31.81 0.09 -10.98
N ILE A 158 32.11 0.65 -9.81
CA ILE A 158 33.46 1.16 -9.51
C ILE A 158 34.49 0.05 -9.42
N THR A 159 34.09 -1.17 -9.07
CA THR A 159 34.97 -2.33 -9.05
C THR A 159 35.28 -2.86 -10.45
N SER A 160 34.25 -3.10 -11.26
CA SER A 160 34.41 -3.69 -12.60
C SER A 160 34.93 -2.68 -13.62
N GLN A 161 34.73 -1.38 -13.43
CA GLN A 161 35.11 -0.33 -14.39
C GLN A 161 36.21 0.60 -13.87
N GLN A 162 37.03 0.14 -12.91
CA GLN A 162 38.17 0.91 -12.36
C GLN A 162 37.79 2.35 -11.98
N CYS A 163 36.78 2.53 -11.16
CA CYS A 163 36.21 3.81 -10.75
C CYS A 163 35.80 4.72 -11.92
N SER A 164 35.23 4.17 -12.97
CA SER A 164 34.72 4.92 -14.11
C SER A 164 33.23 4.62 -14.32
N THR A 165 32.51 5.58 -14.90
CA THR A 165 31.07 5.45 -15.18
C THR A 165 30.73 5.81 -16.62
N THR A 166 29.71 5.16 -17.18
CA THR A 166 29.14 5.54 -18.48
C THR A 166 28.13 6.68 -18.33
N LEU A 167 27.79 7.37 -19.40
CA LEU A 167 26.74 8.39 -19.40
C LEU A 167 25.38 7.80 -19.06
N GLU A 168 25.08 6.59 -19.51
CA GLU A 168 23.85 5.89 -19.23
C GLU A 168 23.71 5.56 -17.75
N GLN A 169 24.77 5.05 -17.12
CA GLN A 169 24.80 4.82 -15.68
C GLN A 169 24.53 6.12 -14.90
N ARG A 170 25.22 7.20 -15.21
CA ARG A 170 25.01 8.49 -14.55
C ARG A 170 23.59 9.03 -14.74
N ARG A 171 22.98 8.84 -15.92
CA ARG A 171 21.58 9.19 -16.18
C ARG A 171 20.63 8.37 -15.30
N ARG A 172 20.90 7.07 -15.15
CA ARG A 172 20.12 6.18 -14.28
C ARG A 172 20.19 6.63 -12.81
N PHE A 173 21.38 6.92 -12.32
CA PHE A 173 21.56 7.44 -10.97
C PHE A 173 20.90 8.80 -10.78
N ALA A 174 20.88 9.67 -11.79
CA ALA A 174 20.10 10.91 -11.73
C ALA A 174 18.59 10.66 -11.63
N ALA A 175 18.07 9.62 -12.28
CA ALA A 175 16.68 9.22 -12.11
C ALA A 175 16.39 8.75 -10.67
N TYR A 176 17.28 7.94 -10.08
CA TYR A 176 17.17 7.58 -8.66
C TYR A 176 17.16 8.81 -7.75
N ALA A 177 18.03 9.78 -8.02
CA ALA A 177 18.10 11.02 -7.26
C ALA A 177 16.80 11.84 -7.29
N PHE A 178 16.17 11.96 -8.45
CA PHE A 178 14.89 12.64 -8.56
C PHE A 178 13.73 11.84 -8.00
N ASN A 179 13.80 10.50 -8.04
CA ASN A 179 12.84 9.67 -7.32
C ASN A 179 12.90 9.92 -5.81
N VAL A 180 14.10 9.89 -5.22
CA VAL A 180 14.31 10.16 -3.79
C VAL A 180 13.84 11.58 -3.42
N SER A 181 14.28 12.61 -4.16
CA SER A 181 13.95 14.00 -3.81
C SER A 181 12.45 14.31 -3.95
N SER A 182 11.78 13.79 -4.99
CA SER A 182 10.35 14.01 -5.18
C SER A 182 9.50 13.27 -4.15
N HIS A 183 9.91 12.06 -3.76
CA HIS A 183 9.26 11.31 -2.68
C HIS A 183 9.37 12.06 -1.35
N TYR A 184 10.56 12.53 -1.02
CA TYR A 184 10.85 13.28 0.18
C TYR A 184 10.01 14.57 0.28
N ASP A 185 9.98 15.38 -0.79
CA ASP A 185 9.15 16.59 -0.84
C ASP A 185 7.65 16.28 -0.76
N ALA A 186 7.21 15.17 -1.36
CA ALA A 186 5.81 14.74 -1.25
C ALA A 186 5.44 14.35 0.18
N ALA A 187 6.34 13.68 0.91
CA ALA A 187 6.14 13.32 2.32
C ALA A 187 6.05 14.58 3.20
N ILE A 188 6.96 15.54 3.02
CA ILE A 188 6.94 16.81 3.74
C ILE A 188 5.66 17.60 3.43
N PHE A 189 5.30 17.71 2.15
CA PHE A 189 4.06 18.39 1.75
C PHE A 189 2.83 17.73 2.43
N ASN A 190 2.73 16.42 2.41
CA ASN A 190 1.60 15.71 3.02
C ASN A 190 1.52 15.93 4.54
N TYR A 191 2.66 16.01 5.23
CA TYR A 191 2.70 16.34 6.66
C TYR A 191 2.09 17.73 6.95
N PHE A 192 2.53 18.77 6.25
CA PHE A 192 1.98 20.11 6.41
C PHE A 192 0.51 20.19 5.96
N ASN A 193 0.16 19.49 4.89
CA ASN A 193 -1.19 19.53 4.33
C ASN A 193 -2.25 18.84 5.20
N LEU A 194 -1.87 18.08 6.23
CA LEU A 194 -2.82 17.57 7.22
C LEU A 194 -3.58 18.70 7.94
N GLN A 195 -2.92 19.83 8.19
CA GLN A 195 -3.50 21.01 8.85
C GLN A 195 -4.11 21.98 7.84
N GLU A 196 -3.40 22.26 6.74
CA GLU A 196 -3.77 23.29 5.75
C GLU A 196 -4.89 22.86 4.80
N GLN A 197 -5.06 21.55 4.59
CA GLN A 197 -6.13 20.95 3.76
C GLN A 197 -6.22 21.56 2.34
N LEU A 198 -5.08 21.85 1.73
CA LEU A 198 -5.03 22.31 0.34
C LEU A 198 -5.61 21.22 -0.58
N SER A 199 -6.44 21.64 -1.55
CA SER A 199 -7.05 20.74 -2.53
C SER A 199 -6.04 20.30 -3.59
N VAL A 200 -5.03 19.54 -3.16
CA VAL A 200 -3.94 19.00 -4.00
C VAL A 200 -3.75 17.53 -3.69
N PHE A 201 -3.68 16.70 -4.73
CA PHE A 201 -3.37 15.27 -4.59
C PHE A 201 -1.90 15.02 -4.90
N LYS A 202 -1.15 14.55 -3.89
CA LYS A 202 0.24 14.09 -4.02
C LYS A 202 0.39 12.76 -3.30
N ARG A 203 0.79 11.74 -4.03
CA ARG A 203 1.16 10.41 -3.52
C ARG A 203 2.42 9.96 -4.22
N SER A 204 3.34 9.41 -3.46
CA SER A 204 4.56 8.83 -3.97
C SER A 204 4.77 7.46 -3.33
N PHE A 205 5.06 6.47 -4.18
CA PHE A 205 5.43 5.12 -3.76
C PHE A 205 6.82 4.86 -4.35
N ALA A 206 7.80 4.63 -3.48
CA ALA A 206 9.20 4.51 -3.90
C ALA A 206 9.46 3.21 -4.69
N ASN A 207 8.80 2.12 -4.31
CA ASN A 207 9.04 0.79 -4.83
C ASN A 207 7.78 0.17 -5.41
N GLY A 208 7.95 -0.66 -6.44
CA GLY A 208 6.89 -1.43 -7.06
C GLY A 208 7.22 -2.91 -7.11
N THR A 209 6.22 -3.76 -6.82
CA THR A 209 6.29 -5.21 -6.97
C THR A 209 5.64 -5.61 -8.30
N VAL A 210 6.40 -6.24 -9.18
CA VAL A 210 5.87 -6.75 -10.45
C VAL A 210 4.91 -7.89 -10.16
N LEU A 211 3.71 -7.78 -10.69
CA LEU A 211 2.68 -8.82 -10.58
C LEU A 211 2.81 -9.81 -11.75
N ARG A 212 2.22 -10.98 -11.60
CA ARG A 212 2.31 -12.04 -12.62
C ARG A 212 1.73 -11.60 -13.97
N TYR A 213 0.63 -10.85 -13.99
CA TYR A 213 0.00 -10.17 -15.13
C TYR A 213 -1.06 -9.19 -14.63
N GLY A 214 -1.59 -8.35 -15.51
CA GLY A 214 -2.65 -7.40 -15.22
C GLY A 214 -4.04 -8.05 -15.16
N GLU A 215 -5.08 -7.30 -15.51
CA GLU A 215 -6.44 -7.81 -15.57
C GLU A 215 -6.57 -8.95 -16.59
N ASN A 216 -5.84 -8.84 -17.70
CA ASN A 216 -5.75 -9.87 -18.74
C ASN A 216 -4.28 -10.35 -18.89
N PRO A 217 -4.06 -11.60 -19.35
CA PRO A 217 -2.72 -12.19 -19.42
C PRO A 217 -1.69 -11.45 -20.28
N HIS A 218 -2.13 -10.65 -21.24
CA HIS A 218 -1.26 -9.85 -22.11
C HIS A 218 -0.86 -8.50 -21.50
N GLN A 219 -1.41 -8.12 -20.36
CA GLN A 219 -1.15 -6.85 -19.70
C GLN A 219 -0.08 -7.03 -18.62
N ASN A 220 0.93 -6.16 -18.60
CA ASN A 220 1.84 -6.05 -17.48
C ASN A 220 1.17 -5.29 -16.34
N ALA A 221 1.49 -5.67 -15.11
CA ALA A 221 1.03 -4.98 -13.92
C ALA A 221 2.14 -4.89 -12.87
N THR A 222 2.11 -3.79 -12.12
CA THR A 222 2.98 -3.55 -10.97
C THR A 222 2.14 -2.96 -9.86
N PHE A 223 2.27 -3.49 -8.67
CA PHE A 223 1.70 -2.91 -7.47
C PHE A 223 2.72 -1.97 -6.83
N PHE A 224 2.32 -0.76 -6.56
CA PHE A 224 3.12 0.23 -5.86
C PHE A 224 2.60 0.39 -4.43
N GLY A 225 3.38 -0.03 -3.46
CA GLY A 225 3.04 -0.06 -2.05
C GLY A 225 3.89 -1.07 -1.30
N ASP A 226 3.74 -1.12 0.02
CA ASP A 226 4.46 -2.05 0.89
C ASP A 226 3.60 -3.29 1.16
N ILE A 227 3.74 -4.30 0.29
CA ILE A 227 3.06 -5.60 0.42
C ILE A 227 3.53 -6.33 1.67
N ASP A 228 4.84 -6.32 1.94
CA ASP A 228 5.46 -7.10 3.01
C ASP A 228 5.04 -6.62 4.41
N ARG A 229 4.58 -5.36 4.51
CA ARG A 229 3.93 -4.86 5.72
C ARG A 229 2.56 -5.50 5.95
N MET A 230 1.81 -5.75 4.88
CA MET A 230 0.43 -6.23 4.97
C MET A 230 0.33 -7.73 5.19
N PHE A 231 1.16 -8.52 4.52
CA PHE A 231 1.15 -9.97 4.64
C PHE A 231 2.48 -10.63 4.22
N ASP A 232 2.73 -11.81 4.74
CA ASP A 232 3.81 -12.68 4.28
C ASP A 232 3.25 -13.78 3.37
N LYS A 233 3.88 -13.98 2.21
CA LYS A 233 3.55 -15.10 1.31
C LYS A 233 4.26 -16.37 1.78
N LEU A 234 3.50 -17.31 2.37
CA LEU A 234 4.04 -18.55 2.93
C LEU A 234 4.14 -19.68 1.90
N ASN A 235 3.40 -19.61 0.80
CA ASN A 235 3.38 -20.61 -0.29
C ASN A 235 2.77 -20.02 -1.56
N GLY A 236 3.03 -20.67 -2.71
CA GLY A 236 2.27 -20.54 -3.92
C GLY A 236 2.94 -19.71 -5.02
N LYS A 237 2.22 -19.61 -6.12
CA LYS A 237 2.59 -18.82 -7.31
C LYS A 237 2.59 -17.32 -7.01
N ASP A 238 3.13 -16.52 -7.93
CA ASP A 238 3.09 -15.06 -7.80
C ASP A 238 1.66 -14.52 -7.92
N ILE A 239 1.41 -13.44 -7.18
CA ILE A 239 0.10 -12.78 -7.10
C ILE A 239 -0.15 -12.05 -8.43
N SER A 240 -1.35 -12.21 -9.00
CA SER A 240 -1.81 -11.46 -10.15
C SER A 240 -2.54 -10.18 -9.75
N TYR A 241 -2.76 -9.30 -10.72
CA TYR A 241 -3.59 -8.11 -10.52
C TYR A 241 -4.99 -8.45 -10.01
N ASN A 242 -5.65 -9.46 -10.60
CA ASN A 242 -6.97 -9.91 -10.16
C ASN A 242 -6.93 -10.49 -8.73
N ASN A 243 -5.88 -11.25 -8.38
CA ASN A 243 -5.71 -11.70 -7.00
C ASN A 243 -5.59 -10.53 -6.03
N MET A 244 -4.89 -9.44 -6.40
CA MET A 244 -4.78 -8.23 -5.56
C MET A 244 -6.11 -7.55 -5.34
N LEU A 245 -6.95 -7.44 -6.37
CA LEU A 245 -8.30 -6.88 -6.25
C LEU A 245 -9.17 -7.73 -5.31
N ASP A 246 -9.12 -9.05 -5.47
CA ASP A 246 -9.86 -9.98 -4.59
C ASP A 246 -9.33 -9.94 -3.15
N ILE A 247 -8.01 -9.85 -2.94
CA ILE A 247 -7.38 -9.71 -1.62
C ILE A 247 -7.83 -8.41 -0.94
N ASP A 248 -7.83 -7.28 -1.66
CA ASP A 248 -8.29 -6.00 -1.11
C ASP A 248 -9.76 -6.07 -0.70
N ALA A 249 -10.62 -6.66 -1.55
CA ALA A 249 -12.04 -6.86 -1.23
C ALA A 249 -12.22 -7.80 -0.01
N ALA A 250 -11.43 -8.86 0.07
CA ALA A 250 -11.48 -9.82 1.18
C ALA A 250 -11.09 -9.18 2.51
N ILE A 251 -10.01 -8.38 2.54
CA ILE A 251 -9.57 -7.66 3.73
C ILE A 251 -10.61 -6.61 4.13
N ASN A 252 -11.17 -5.85 3.16
CA ASN A 252 -12.23 -4.87 3.45
C ASN A 252 -13.44 -5.53 4.11
N LEU A 253 -13.83 -6.72 3.64
CA LEU A 253 -14.97 -7.44 4.16
C LEU A 253 -14.70 -8.01 5.56
N ILE A 254 -13.57 -8.69 5.76
CA ILE A 254 -13.32 -9.39 7.03
C ILE A 254 -13.12 -8.43 8.20
N GLU A 255 -12.62 -7.22 7.95
CA GLU A 255 -12.47 -6.16 8.96
C GLU A 255 -13.80 -5.65 9.54
N GLU A 256 -14.92 -5.93 8.89
CA GLU A 256 -16.26 -5.61 9.42
C GLU A 256 -16.66 -6.50 10.62
N PHE A 257 -15.97 -7.60 10.87
CA PHE A 257 -16.36 -8.63 11.83
C PHE A 257 -15.35 -8.78 12.97
N THR A 258 -15.86 -8.80 14.20
CA THR A 258 -15.09 -9.03 15.42
C THR A 258 -15.18 -10.48 15.91
N GLU A 259 -16.31 -11.13 15.68
CA GLU A 259 -16.54 -12.56 16.00
C GLU A 259 -15.85 -13.48 14.98
N PRO A 260 -15.63 -14.77 15.32
CA PRO A 260 -15.01 -15.70 14.38
C PRO A 260 -15.83 -15.82 13.10
N THR A 261 -15.24 -15.33 12.00
CA THR A 261 -15.91 -15.22 10.69
C THR A 261 -15.02 -15.81 9.59
N PHE A 262 -15.65 -16.50 8.67
CA PHE A 262 -15.05 -16.99 7.43
C PHE A 262 -15.77 -16.41 6.23
N ALA A 263 -15.02 -15.91 5.25
CA ALA A 263 -15.56 -15.37 4.01
C ALA A 263 -14.90 -16.02 2.79
N ILE A 264 -15.69 -16.22 1.76
CA ILE A 264 -15.30 -16.75 0.45
C ILE A 264 -15.70 -15.72 -0.59
N LEU A 265 -14.72 -15.23 -1.35
CA LEU A 265 -14.94 -14.21 -2.37
C LEU A 265 -14.52 -14.72 -3.74
N LYS A 266 -15.16 -14.17 -4.76
CA LYS A 266 -14.78 -14.35 -6.15
C LYS A 266 -15.15 -13.11 -6.95
N HIS A 267 -14.20 -12.61 -7.77
CA HIS A 267 -14.41 -11.38 -8.56
C HIS A 267 -14.85 -10.20 -7.68
N ASN A 268 -14.16 -9.99 -6.57
CA ASN A 268 -14.37 -8.92 -5.58
C ASN A 268 -15.69 -8.98 -4.80
N ASN A 269 -16.46 -10.06 -4.92
CA ASN A 269 -17.75 -10.19 -4.24
C ASN A 269 -17.79 -11.45 -3.39
N ALA A 270 -18.46 -11.36 -2.23
CA ALA A 270 -18.68 -12.51 -1.37
C ALA A 270 -19.69 -13.48 -1.97
N CYS A 271 -19.33 -14.75 -2.05
CA CYS A 271 -20.24 -15.83 -2.40
C CYS A 271 -20.62 -16.70 -1.18
N GLY A 272 -19.85 -16.62 -0.10
CA GLY A 272 -20.15 -17.28 1.16
C GLY A 272 -19.54 -16.51 2.32
N VAL A 273 -20.32 -16.25 3.38
CA VAL A 273 -19.85 -15.65 4.63
C VAL A 273 -20.66 -16.21 5.78
N ALA A 274 -19.99 -16.58 6.86
CA ALA A 274 -20.66 -16.98 8.08
C ALA A 274 -19.83 -16.62 9.32
N THR A 275 -20.54 -16.23 10.37
CA THR A 275 -20.00 -15.99 11.71
C THR A 275 -20.51 -17.10 12.64
N ARG A 276 -19.60 -17.83 13.32
CA ARG A 276 -19.92 -18.97 14.18
C ARG A 276 -19.00 -18.96 15.41
N PRO A 277 -19.34 -19.71 16.45
CA PRO A 277 -18.47 -19.88 17.62
C PRO A 277 -17.09 -20.43 17.27
N THR A 278 -17.00 -21.33 16.29
CA THR A 278 -15.73 -21.89 15.82
C THR A 278 -15.48 -21.58 14.35
N LEU A 279 -14.20 -21.52 13.96
CA LEU A 279 -13.83 -21.23 12.57
C LEU A 279 -14.24 -22.36 11.62
N LEU A 280 -14.19 -23.61 12.10
CA LEU A 280 -14.63 -24.78 11.32
C LEU A 280 -16.11 -24.71 10.96
N GLU A 281 -16.96 -24.32 11.92
CA GLU A 281 -18.40 -24.13 11.66
C GLU A 281 -18.62 -22.96 10.70
N ALA A 282 -17.91 -21.84 10.91
CA ALA A 282 -17.97 -20.68 10.03
C ALA A 282 -17.58 -21.05 8.58
N TRP A 283 -16.53 -21.86 8.40
CA TRP A 283 -16.12 -22.36 7.08
C TRP A 283 -17.22 -23.19 6.42
N LYS A 284 -17.79 -24.16 7.14
CA LYS A 284 -18.81 -25.07 6.59
C LYS A 284 -20.06 -24.31 6.15
N ASP A 285 -20.51 -23.38 6.97
CA ASP A 285 -21.68 -22.58 6.67
C ASP A 285 -21.41 -21.55 5.55
N ALA A 286 -20.24 -20.90 5.55
CA ALA A 286 -19.85 -20.01 4.45
C ALA A 286 -19.81 -20.77 3.11
N LEU A 287 -19.22 -21.97 3.07
CA LEU A 287 -19.17 -22.80 1.86
C LEU A 287 -20.57 -23.21 1.38
N SER A 288 -21.49 -23.48 2.30
CA SER A 288 -22.86 -23.90 1.95
C SER A 288 -23.66 -22.80 1.26
N GLY A 289 -23.30 -21.53 1.41
CA GLY A 289 -23.97 -20.40 0.78
C GLY A 289 -23.91 -20.44 -0.74
N ASP A 290 -22.76 -20.77 -1.32
CA ASP A 290 -22.58 -20.96 -2.76
C ASP A 290 -21.33 -21.83 -3.04
N PRO A 291 -21.45 -23.13 -2.92
CA PRO A 291 -20.33 -24.05 -3.10
C PRO A 291 -19.82 -24.09 -4.55
N VAL A 292 -20.63 -23.66 -5.52
CA VAL A 292 -20.26 -23.61 -6.94
C VAL A 292 -19.32 -22.45 -7.22
N SER A 293 -19.68 -21.25 -6.75
CA SER A 293 -18.84 -20.07 -6.93
C SER A 293 -17.57 -20.10 -6.07
N ALA A 294 -17.58 -20.80 -4.95
CA ALA A 294 -16.43 -20.96 -4.06
C ALA A 294 -15.22 -21.62 -4.75
N PHE A 295 -15.46 -22.45 -5.76
CA PHE A 295 -14.41 -23.10 -6.54
C PHE A 295 -13.53 -22.04 -7.25
N GLY A 296 -12.22 -22.07 -6.95
CA GLY A 296 -11.26 -21.11 -7.47
C GLY A 296 -11.35 -19.71 -6.84
N GLY A 297 -12.02 -19.58 -5.70
CA GLY A 297 -12.18 -18.32 -4.99
C GLY A 297 -10.99 -17.92 -4.10
N VAL A 298 -11.16 -16.81 -3.42
CA VAL A 298 -10.26 -16.28 -2.39
C VAL A 298 -10.92 -16.45 -1.03
N LEU A 299 -10.21 -17.05 -0.10
CA LEU A 299 -10.66 -17.37 1.25
C LEU A 299 -10.03 -16.41 2.25
N ILE A 300 -10.81 -15.95 3.21
CA ILE A 300 -10.29 -15.12 4.30
C ILE A 300 -11.02 -15.43 5.61
N CYS A 301 -10.28 -15.38 6.71
CA CYS A 301 -10.84 -15.48 8.06
C CYS A 301 -10.11 -14.55 9.04
N ASN A 302 -10.74 -14.30 10.18
CA ASN A 302 -10.20 -13.43 11.23
C ASN A 302 -9.73 -14.19 12.48
N ARG A 303 -9.51 -15.49 12.37
CA ARG A 303 -8.96 -16.35 13.43
C ARG A 303 -7.90 -17.28 12.85
N GLU A 304 -7.13 -17.91 13.76
CA GLU A 304 -6.17 -18.95 13.39
C GLU A 304 -6.86 -20.12 12.69
N VAL A 305 -6.27 -20.58 11.59
CA VAL A 305 -6.68 -21.80 10.90
C VAL A 305 -5.99 -22.99 11.57
N ASP A 306 -6.78 -23.83 12.22
CA ASP A 306 -6.32 -25.08 12.82
C ASP A 306 -6.33 -26.26 11.82
N ALA A 307 -5.80 -27.40 12.22
CA ALA A 307 -5.71 -28.59 11.38
C ALA A 307 -7.08 -29.08 10.90
N ALA A 308 -8.10 -29.10 11.77
CA ALA A 308 -9.44 -29.59 11.43
C ALA A 308 -10.11 -28.69 10.38
N THR A 309 -9.95 -27.37 10.51
CA THR A 309 -10.43 -26.41 9.53
C THR A 309 -9.67 -26.53 8.20
N ALA A 310 -8.34 -26.70 8.27
CA ALA A 310 -7.51 -26.86 7.08
C ALA A 310 -7.84 -28.15 6.29
N GLU A 311 -8.15 -29.26 6.95
CA GLU A 311 -8.59 -30.49 6.31
C GLU A 311 -9.86 -30.29 5.48
N GLU A 312 -10.86 -29.58 6.04
CA GLU A 312 -12.10 -29.28 5.33
C GLU A 312 -11.86 -28.30 4.17
N ILE A 313 -11.10 -27.23 4.38
CA ILE A 313 -10.72 -26.27 3.33
C ILE A 313 -9.97 -26.98 2.19
N ASN A 314 -9.10 -27.93 2.50
CA ASN A 314 -8.28 -28.63 1.52
C ASN A 314 -9.08 -29.46 0.50
N LYS A 315 -10.35 -29.77 0.79
CA LYS A 315 -11.26 -30.46 -0.12
C LYS A 315 -11.72 -29.57 -1.28
N LEU A 316 -11.65 -28.24 -1.12
CA LEU A 316 -12.00 -27.28 -2.15
C LEU A 316 -10.75 -26.81 -2.93
N PHE A 317 -10.88 -26.67 -4.24
CA PHE A 317 -9.90 -25.91 -5.01
C PHE A 317 -10.14 -24.42 -4.81
N PHE A 318 -9.11 -23.69 -4.36
CA PHE A 318 -9.12 -22.21 -4.22
C PHE A 318 -7.76 -21.64 -4.63
N GLU A 319 -7.76 -20.34 -4.99
CA GLU A 319 -6.55 -19.63 -5.45
C GLU A 319 -5.72 -19.09 -4.28
N VAL A 320 -6.37 -18.44 -3.32
CA VAL A 320 -5.72 -17.70 -2.23
C VAL A 320 -6.43 -17.98 -0.91
N ILE A 321 -5.68 -18.08 0.17
CA ILE A 321 -6.20 -18.02 1.54
C ILE A 321 -5.41 -17.00 2.37
N LEU A 322 -6.15 -16.19 3.15
CA LEU A 322 -5.61 -15.21 4.08
C LEU A 322 -6.11 -15.49 5.50
N ALA A 323 -5.20 -15.51 6.46
CA ALA A 323 -5.55 -15.65 7.88
C ALA A 323 -4.51 -14.95 8.76
N PRO A 324 -4.88 -14.51 9.99
CA PRO A 324 -3.94 -13.89 10.92
C PRO A 324 -2.95 -14.89 11.54
N ALA A 325 -3.26 -16.18 11.51
CA ALA A 325 -2.40 -17.24 11.98
C ALA A 325 -2.80 -18.61 11.36
N TYR A 326 -1.85 -19.52 11.36
CA TYR A 326 -2.04 -20.93 10.95
C TYR A 326 -1.31 -21.82 11.94
N SER A 327 -1.93 -22.93 12.39
CA SER A 327 -1.18 -23.95 13.09
C SER A 327 -0.15 -24.62 12.18
N ALA A 328 0.89 -25.23 12.76
CA ALA A 328 1.92 -25.90 11.96
C ALA A 328 1.32 -27.02 11.08
N GLU A 329 0.40 -27.80 11.62
CA GLU A 329 -0.30 -28.88 10.94
C GLU A 329 -1.20 -28.33 9.81
N ALA A 330 -1.91 -27.24 10.07
CA ALA A 330 -2.73 -26.56 9.06
C ALA A 330 -1.89 -26.11 7.85
N LEU A 331 -0.71 -25.53 8.11
CA LEU A 331 0.20 -25.13 7.04
C LEU A 331 0.69 -26.30 6.20
N GLU A 332 1.04 -27.43 6.81
CA GLU A 332 1.44 -28.64 6.08
C GLU A 332 0.33 -29.13 5.16
N ILE A 333 -0.92 -29.19 5.67
CA ILE A 333 -2.09 -29.60 4.89
C ILE A 333 -2.31 -28.65 3.71
N LEU A 334 -2.31 -27.34 3.96
CA LEU A 334 -2.58 -26.34 2.93
C LEU A 334 -1.46 -26.25 1.88
N LYS A 335 -0.19 -26.41 2.26
CA LYS A 335 0.98 -26.44 1.37
C LYS A 335 1.06 -27.66 0.46
N SER A 336 0.22 -28.68 0.68
CA SER A 336 0.13 -29.87 -0.19
C SER A 336 -0.14 -29.52 -1.66
N LYS A 337 -0.65 -28.33 -1.96
CA LYS A 337 -0.88 -27.81 -3.32
C LYS A 337 0.13 -26.69 -3.63
N LYS A 338 1.15 -26.99 -4.44
CA LYS A 338 2.29 -26.10 -4.76
C LYS A 338 1.87 -24.70 -5.22
N ASN A 339 0.83 -24.57 -6.02
CA ASN A 339 0.42 -23.28 -6.62
C ASN A 339 -0.54 -22.47 -5.76
N ARG A 340 -1.06 -23.04 -4.67
CA ARG A 340 -1.98 -22.38 -3.75
C ARG A 340 -1.27 -21.25 -3.04
N ILE A 341 -1.83 -20.05 -3.10
CA ILE A 341 -1.28 -18.86 -2.44
C ILE A 341 -1.77 -18.84 -1.00
N ILE A 342 -0.83 -18.88 -0.05
CA ILE A 342 -1.11 -18.83 1.39
C ILE A 342 -0.47 -17.55 1.93
N LEU A 343 -1.30 -16.66 2.48
CA LEU A 343 -0.89 -15.36 3.00
C LEU A 343 -1.15 -15.29 4.51
N LEU A 344 -0.12 -14.93 5.26
CA LEU A 344 -0.21 -14.60 6.68
C LEU A 344 -0.47 -13.11 6.81
N LEU A 345 -1.65 -12.72 7.29
CA LEU A 345 -1.99 -11.33 7.55
C LEU A 345 -1.15 -10.75 8.69
N LYS A 346 -0.67 -9.53 8.50
CA LYS A 346 0.12 -8.77 9.48
C LYS A 346 -0.59 -7.46 9.83
N ASP A 347 -0.13 -6.35 9.30
CA ASP A 347 -0.72 -5.04 9.52
C ASP A 347 -1.62 -4.66 8.34
N THR A 348 -2.93 -4.71 8.55
CA THR A 348 -3.92 -4.31 7.54
C THR A 348 -4.28 -2.83 7.62
N THR A 349 -3.63 -2.05 8.48
CA THR A 349 -3.87 -0.61 8.62
C THR A 349 -3.63 0.11 7.30
N ARG A 350 -4.65 0.82 6.84
CA ARG A 350 -4.65 1.57 5.58
C ARG A 350 -5.06 3.01 5.81
N CYS A 351 -4.75 3.86 4.85
CA CYS A 351 -5.19 5.25 4.86
C CYS A 351 -6.72 5.35 4.89
N ASN A 352 -7.26 6.28 5.67
CA ASN A 352 -8.71 6.56 5.70
C ASN A 352 -9.26 7.16 4.40
N LYS A 353 -8.38 7.56 3.48
CA LYS A 353 -8.75 7.98 2.13
C LYS A 353 -8.43 6.85 1.14
N GLN A 354 -9.34 6.64 0.21
CA GLN A 354 -9.11 5.81 -0.97
C GLN A 354 -9.18 6.66 -2.24
N PHE A 355 -8.43 6.27 -3.24
CA PHE A 355 -8.41 6.99 -4.51
C PHE A 355 -8.53 6.04 -5.69
N ARG A 356 -9.07 6.54 -6.77
CA ARG A 356 -9.25 5.79 -7.99
C ARG A 356 -8.87 6.63 -9.20
N SER A 357 -8.06 6.06 -10.08
CA SER A 357 -7.81 6.63 -11.39
C SER A 357 -9.10 6.57 -12.23
N LEU A 358 -9.52 7.70 -12.77
CA LEU A 358 -10.66 7.79 -13.68
C LEU A 358 -10.53 9.03 -14.57
N LEU A 359 -11.07 8.95 -15.78
CA LEU A 359 -10.91 10.00 -16.79
C LEU A 359 -9.43 10.36 -16.96
N ASN A 360 -9.08 11.63 -16.87
CA ASN A 360 -7.70 12.15 -16.93
C ASN A 360 -7.15 12.56 -15.55
N GLY A 361 -7.70 12.02 -14.46
CA GLY A 361 -7.35 12.41 -13.09
C GLY A 361 -7.54 11.30 -12.07
N VAL A 362 -7.71 11.72 -10.82
CA VAL A 362 -7.90 10.87 -9.65
C VAL A 362 -9.07 11.40 -8.84
N ALA A 363 -10.04 10.54 -8.54
CA ALA A 363 -11.05 10.79 -7.52
C ALA A 363 -10.58 10.26 -6.18
N VAL A 364 -10.78 11.05 -5.12
CA VAL A 364 -10.44 10.70 -3.74
C VAL A 364 -11.69 10.79 -2.88
N GLN A 365 -11.92 9.79 -2.04
CA GLN A 365 -13.02 9.78 -1.08
C GLN A 365 -12.56 9.20 0.26
N ASP A 366 -13.36 9.43 1.29
CA ASP A 366 -13.19 8.72 2.55
C ASP A 366 -13.56 7.24 2.37
N ARG A 367 -12.89 6.36 3.12
CA ARG A 367 -13.32 4.97 3.22
C ARG A 367 -14.63 4.91 4.00
N ASP A 368 -15.53 4.07 3.54
CA ASP A 368 -16.76 3.79 4.28
C ASP A 368 -16.47 2.84 5.46
N LEU A 369 -16.35 3.43 6.65
CA LEU A 369 -16.12 2.70 7.89
C LEU A 369 -17.39 2.63 8.78
N LYS A 370 -18.53 3.12 8.27
CA LYS A 370 -19.80 3.12 9.02
C LYS A 370 -20.64 1.90 8.68
N VAL A 371 -21.39 1.43 9.66
CA VAL A 371 -22.35 0.32 9.52
C VAL A 371 -23.79 0.81 9.57
N GLY A 372 -24.06 1.91 10.26
CA GLY A 372 -25.38 2.54 10.36
C GLY A 372 -25.56 3.74 9.43
N GLY A 373 -26.55 4.59 9.72
CA GLY A 373 -26.80 5.83 8.99
C GLY A 373 -25.71 6.88 9.16
N ILE A 374 -25.98 8.13 8.75
CA ILE A 374 -25.01 9.25 8.83
C ILE A 374 -24.49 9.45 10.26
N ASP A 375 -25.37 9.26 11.25
CA ASP A 375 -25.07 9.29 12.68
C ASP A 375 -24.48 7.98 13.24
N GLY A 376 -24.39 6.93 12.43
CA GLY A 376 -23.93 5.59 12.83
C GLY A 376 -25.02 4.72 13.44
N GLU A 377 -26.28 5.19 13.51
CA GLU A 377 -27.39 4.47 14.12
C GLU A 377 -28.24 3.71 13.09
N VAL A 378 -28.78 2.56 13.52
CA VAL A 378 -29.82 1.81 12.82
C VAL A 378 -31.11 1.93 13.60
N ARG A 379 -32.18 2.34 12.92
CA ARG A 379 -33.50 2.63 13.54
C ARG A 379 -34.58 1.82 12.88
N SER A 380 -35.48 1.25 13.68
CA SER A 380 -36.71 0.67 13.17
C SER A 380 -37.72 1.81 12.89
N VAL A 381 -38.22 1.88 11.66
CA VAL A 381 -39.10 2.96 11.19
C VAL A 381 -40.54 2.49 10.98
N THR A 382 -40.82 1.18 11.10
CA THR A 382 -42.15 0.57 10.95
C THR A 382 -42.86 0.44 12.30
N GLU A 383 -44.17 0.26 12.29
CA GLU A 383 -44.95 0.00 13.53
C GLU A 383 -44.46 -1.29 14.21
N LYS A 384 -44.26 -2.36 13.41
CA LYS A 384 -43.68 -3.61 13.87
C LYS A 384 -42.16 -3.44 14.06
N GLN A 385 -41.74 -3.66 15.30
CA GLN A 385 -40.33 -3.60 15.64
C GLN A 385 -39.61 -4.93 15.34
N VAL A 386 -38.32 -4.88 14.99
CA VAL A 386 -37.47 -6.06 14.79
C VAL A 386 -37.04 -6.64 16.13
N THR A 387 -36.80 -7.96 16.19
CA THR A 387 -36.20 -8.61 17.36
C THR A 387 -34.70 -8.37 17.40
N ASP A 388 -34.08 -8.65 18.55
CA ASP A 388 -32.59 -8.52 18.67
C ASP A 388 -31.87 -9.45 17.71
N GLU A 389 -32.36 -10.68 17.48
CA GLU A 389 -31.80 -11.62 16.51
C GLU A 389 -31.93 -11.10 15.09
N GLN A 390 -33.08 -10.55 14.72
CA GLN A 390 -33.28 -9.92 13.41
C GLN A 390 -32.38 -8.70 13.23
N MET A 391 -32.19 -7.90 14.27
CA MET A 391 -31.28 -6.75 14.22
C MET A 391 -29.84 -7.19 14.00
N ALA A 392 -29.40 -8.24 14.68
CA ALA A 392 -28.05 -8.80 14.48
C ALA A 392 -27.85 -9.29 13.03
N ASP A 393 -28.83 -10.00 12.46
CA ASP A 393 -28.80 -10.46 11.08
C ASP A 393 -28.88 -9.29 10.08
N LEU A 394 -29.65 -8.25 10.37
CA LEU A 394 -29.70 -7.02 9.54
C LEU A 394 -28.35 -6.30 9.50
N ILE A 395 -27.70 -6.15 10.66
CA ILE A 395 -26.35 -5.56 10.74
C ILE A 395 -25.34 -6.42 9.98
N PHE A 396 -25.41 -7.74 10.13
CA PHE A 396 -24.57 -8.69 9.37
C PHE A 396 -24.78 -8.51 7.85
N ALA A 397 -26.02 -8.52 7.39
CA ALA A 397 -26.37 -8.34 5.98
C ALA A 397 -25.94 -6.97 5.45
N ASN A 398 -26.06 -5.91 6.29
CA ASN A 398 -25.65 -4.55 5.92
C ASN A 398 -24.13 -4.45 5.70
N LYS A 399 -23.32 -5.12 6.53
CA LYS A 399 -21.87 -5.23 6.33
C LYS A 399 -21.53 -5.87 4.98
N LEU A 400 -22.28 -6.90 4.58
CA LEU A 400 -22.07 -7.59 3.31
C LEU A 400 -22.49 -6.74 2.11
N VAL A 401 -23.66 -6.10 2.16
CA VAL A 401 -24.16 -5.30 1.04
C VAL A 401 -23.31 -4.06 0.82
N LYS A 402 -22.78 -3.46 1.89
CA LYS A 402 -21.81 -2.35 1.83
C LYS A 402 -20.57 -2.70 1.01
N GLN A 403 -20.07 -3.92 1.11
CA GLN A 403 -18.90 -4.41 0.39
C GLN A 403 -19.24 -5.03 -0.98
N SER A 404 -20.49 -4.90 -1.42
CA SER A 404 -20.98 -5.47 -2.69
C SER A 404 -21.09 -4.41 -3.79
N LYS A 405 -20.96 -4.84 -5.05
CA LYS A 405 -21.13 -3.94 -6.20
C LYS A 405 -22.60 -3.55 -6.38
N SER A 406 -22.88 -2.25 -6.39
CA SER A 406 -24.21 -1.68 -6.61
C SER A 406 -24.77 -2.01 -8.02
N ASN A 407 -26.08 -2.16 -8.24
CA ASN A 407 -27.11 -2.36 -7.21
C ASN A 407 -26.96 -3.74 -6.59
N ALA A 408 -27.10 -3.82 -5.27
CA ALA A 408 -26.93 -5.05 -4.54
C ALA A 408 -28.06 -5.29 -3.53
N ILE A 409 -28.45 -6.57 -3.43
CA ILE A 409 -29.36 -7.12 -2.42
C ILE A 409 -28.66 -8.31 -1.76
N VAL A 410 -28.73 -8.41 -0.45
CA VAL A 410 -28.19 -9.52 0.34
C VAL A 410 -29.27 -10.10 1.24
N PHE A 411 -29.40 -11.43 1.23
CA PHE A 411 -30.21 -12.17 2.20
C PHE A 411 -29.32 -12.83 3.24
N ALA A 412 -29.67 -12.69 4.51
CA ALA A 412 -28.96 -13.33 5.61
C ALA A 412 -29.94 -13.91 6.65
N LYS A 413 -29.45 -14.89 7.39
CA LYS A 413 -30.13 -15.49 8.51
C LYS A 413 -29.14 -16.18 9.43
N ASN A 414 -29.29 -15.98 10.73
CA ASN A 414 -28.43 -16.58 11.76
C ASN A 414 -26.94 -16.33 11.50
N GLY A 415 -26.55 -15.08 11.15
CA GLY A 415 -25.17 -14.72 10.89
C GLY A 415 -24.53 -15.43 9.69
N MET A 416 -25.32 -15.78 8.67
CA MET A 416 -24.89 -16.44 7.45
C MET A 416 -25.47 -15.76 6.21
N LEU A 417 -24.63 -15.56 5.19
CA LEU A 417 -25.06 -15.16 3.85
C LEU A 417 -25.82 -16.32 3.17
N LEU A 418 -27.11 -16.12 2.87
CA LEU A 418 -27.90 -17.11 2.16
C LEU A 418 -27.79 -16.93 0.64
N ALA A 419 -27.91 -15.73 0.16
CA ALA A 419 -27.73 -15.37 -1.25
C ALA A 419 -27.56 -13.87 -1.44
N SER A 420 -27.02 -13.50 -2.59
CA SER A 420 -26.90 -12.10 -3.01
C SER A 420 -27.19 -11.93 -4.50
N GLY A 421 -27.76 -10.79 -4.87
CA GLY A 421 -27.83 -10.29 -6.22
C GLY A 421 -27.02 -9.01 -6.31
N ILE A 422 -26.03 -8.97 -7.22
CA ILE A 422 -24.95 -7.98 -7.18
C ILE A 422 -24.73 -7.39 -8.57
N GLY A 423 -24.42 -6.08 -8.63
CA GLY A 423 -24.00 -5.41 -9.87
C GLY A 423 -25.08 -5.27 -10.92
N GLN A 424 -26.34 -5.28 -10.51
CA GLN A 424 -27.46 -5.17 -11.43
C GLN A 424 -27.81 -3.71 -11.75
N THR A 425 -28.33 -3.45 -12.96
CA THR A 425 -28.76 -2.12 -13.38
C THR A 425 -30.05 -1.69 -12.69
N SER A 426 -30.85 -2.63 -12.23
CA SER A 426 -32.09 -2.43 -11.50
C SER A 426 -32.01 -3.14 -10.14
N ARG A 427 -32.57 -2.50 -9.11
CA ARG A 427 -32.64 -3.08 -7.76
C ARG A 427 -33.56 -4.28 -7.69
N VAL A 428 -34.67 -4.22 -8.42
CA VAL A 428 -35.61 -5.35 -8.57
C VAL A 428 -34.93 -6.56 -9.19
N ASP A 429 -34.06 -6.36 -10.19
CA ASP A 429 -33.31 -7.47 -10.80
C ASP A 429 -32.29 -8.05 -9.83
N ALA A 430 -31.63 -7.22 -9.03
CA ALA A 430 -30.75 -7.71 -7.95
C ALA A 430 -31.52 -8.57 -6.95
N LEU A 431 -32.72 -8.14 -6.56
CA LEU A 431 -33.59 -8.90 -5.66
C LEU A 431 -34.02 -10.23 -6.29
N LYS A 432 -34.52 -10.21 -7.51
CA LYS A 432 -34.97 -11.44 -8.23
C LYS A 432 -33.80 -12.42 -8.37
N GLN A 433 -32.61 -11.93 -8.69
CA GLN A 433 -31.40 -12.75 -8.77
C GLN A 433 -31.05 -13.40 -7.43
N ALA A 434 -31.11 -12.63 -6.33
CA ALA A 434 -30.85 -13.14 -5.00
C ALA A 434 -31.87 -14.22 -4.58
N VAL A 435 -33.16 -14.02 -4.83
CA VAL A 435 -34.23 -14.99 -4.56
C VAL A 435 -34.00 -16.28 -5.36
N ALA A 436 -33.75 -16.15 -6.68
CA ALA A 436 -33.50 -17.32 -7.53
C ALA A 436 -32.27 -18.10 -7.08
N LYS A 437 -31.22 -17.39 -6.67
CA LYS A 437 -29.98 -17.99 -6.18
C LYS A 437 -30.20 -18.73 -4.85
N ALA A 438 -30.92 -18.12 -3.88
CA ALA A 438 -31.27 -18.77 -2.63
C ALA A 438 -31.98 -20.10 -2.86
N HIS A 439 -33.01 -20.10 -3.71
CA HIS A 439 -33.76 -21.30 -4.04
C HIS A 439 -32.91 -22.36 -4.77
N SER A 440 -31.98 -21.95 -5.62
CA SER A 440 -31.12 -22.90 -6.35
C SER A 440 -30.17 -23.68 -5.43
N PHE A 441 -29.82 -23.12 -4.27
CA PHE A 441 -29.05 -23.79 -3.23
C PHE A 441 -29.91 -24.37 -2.10
N GLY A 442 -31.25 -24.37 -2.25
CA GLY A 442 -32.18 -25.01 -1.33
C GLY A 442 -32.47 -24.18 -0.07
N PHE A 443 -32.14 -22.88 -0.05
CA PHE A 443 -32.45 -22.01 1.07
C PHE A 443 -33.92 -21.59 1.05
N ASP A 444 -34.58 -21.75 2.21
CA ASP A 444 -35.88 -21.14 2.51
C ASP A 444 -35.62 -19.74 3.10
N LEU A 445 -36.13 -18.71 2.43
CA LEU A 445 -36.03 -17.31 2.87
C LEU A 445 -37.03 -16.95 3.98
N LYS A 446 -37.88 -17.88 4.40
CA LYS A 446 -38.79 -17.66 5.51
C LYS A 446 -38.04 -17.29 6.80
N GLY A 447 -38.31 -16.11 7.28
CA GLY A 447 -37.64 -15.56 8.48
C GLY A 447 -36.24 -15.03 8.23
N ALA A 448 -35.77 -14.98 6.98
CA ALA A 448 -34.53 -14.29 6.63
C ALA A 448 -34.70 -12.78 6.69
N VAL A 449 -33.57 -12.07 6.68
CA VAL A 449 -33.53 -10.61 6.55
C VAL A 449 -32.92 -10.22 5.18
N MET A 450 -33.24 -9.00 4.75
CA MET A 450 -32.74 -8.41 3.51
C MET A 450 -31.97 -7.12 3.78
N ALA A 451 -30.82 -6.93 3.16
CA ALA A 451 -30.12 -5.64 3.11
C ALA A 451 -30.02 -5.13 1.66
N SER A 452 -30.18 -3.82 1.51
CA SER A 452 -30.01 -3.11 0.23
C SER A 452 -28.93 -2.03 0.37
N ASP A 453 -28.07 -1.91 -0.65
CA ASP A 453 -27.00 -0.91 -0.70
C ASP A 453 -27.48 0.54 -0.90
N ALA A 454 -28.75 0.73 -1.28
CA ALA A 454 -29.39 2.04 -1.40
C ALA A 454 -30.88 1.97 -1.11
N PHE A 455 -31.55 3.15 -1.05
CA PHE A 455 -32.99 3.27 -0.82
C PHE A 455 -33.85 2.59 -1.91
N PHE A 456 -35.10 2.30 -1.57
CA PHE A 456 -36.08 1.77 -2.54
C PHE A 456 -36.82 2.93 -3.21
N PRO A 457 -36.73 3.04 -4.57
CA PRO A 457 -37.52 4.04 -5.29
C PRO A 457 -39.04 3.80 -5.24
N PHE A 458 -39.45 2.54 -5.07
CA PHE A 458 -40.82 2.03 -5.04
C PHE A 458 -40.93 0.91 -4.01
N SER A 459 -42.18 0.58 -3.58
CA SER A 459 -42.45 -0.51 -2.63
C SER A 459 -42.22 -1.93 -3.20
N ASP A 460 -42.09 -2.07 -4.52
CA ASP A 460 -42.00 -3.33 -5.23
C ASP A 460 -40.93 -4.30 -4.69
N CYS A 461 -39.78 -3.77 -4.27
CA CYS A 461 -38.73 -4.59 -3.66
C CYS A 461 -39.14 -5.13 -2.29
N VAL A 462 -39.85 -4.35 -1.48
CA VAL A 462 -40.31 -4.76 -0.16
C VAL A 462 -41.42 -5.82 -0.30
N GLU A 463 -42.35 -5.60 -1.23
CA GLU A 463 -43.42 -6.54 -1.56
C GLU A 463 -42.87 -7.89 -2.02
N LEU A 464 -41.95 -7.89 -3.00
CA LEU A 464 -41.31 -9.12 -3.47
C LEU A 464 -40.50 -9.84 -2.39
N ALA A 465 -39.82 -9.09 -1.50
CA ALA A 465 -39.09 -9.67 -0.38
C ALA A 465 -40.07 -10.34 0.63
N HIS A 466 -41.21 -9.71 0.91
CA HIS A 466 -42.27 -10.29 1.72
C HIS A 466 -42.83 -11.58 1.09
N GLU A 467 -43.15 -11.58 -0.21
CA GLU A 467 -43.57 -12.78 -0.96
C GLU A 467 -42.56 -13.93 -0.86
N ALA A 468 -41.27 -13.60 -0.84
CA ALA A 468 -40.18 -14.57 -0.68
C ALA A 468 -40.03 -15.08 0.78
N GLY A 469 -40.75 -14.49 1.76
CA GLY A 469 -40.72 -14.91 3.16
C GLY A 469 -39.79 -14.11 4.05
N VAL A 470 -39.22 -13.01 3.57
CA VAL A 470 -38.33 -12.11 4.33
C VAL A 470 -39.14 -11.41 5.43
N ASN A 471 -38.56 -11.34 6.64
CA ASN A 471 -39.27 -10.81 7.82
C ASN A 471 -38.81 -9.37 8.18
N ALA A 472 -37.62 -8.96 7.80
CA ALA A 472 -37.10 -7.64 8.11
C ALA A 472 -36.16 -7.15 6.99
N VAL A 473 -36.10 -5.83 6.81
CA VAL A 473 -35.34 -5.19 5.75
C VAL A 473 -34.51 -4.04 6.33
N ILE A 474 -33.25 -3.91 5.91
CA ILE A 474 -32.42 -2.74 6.18
C ILE A 474 -32.02 -2.07 4.86
N ALA A 475 -32.19 -0.76 4.81
CA ALA A 475 -31.77 0.06 3.67
C ALA A 475 -31.51 1.49 4.15
N PRO A 476 -30.68 2.28 3.47
CA PRO A 476 -30.64 3.72 3.70
C PRO A 476 -31.98 4.35 3.29
N GLY A 477 -32.49 5.28 4.07
CA GLY A 477 -33.62 6.11 3.70
C GLY A 477 -33.23 7.21 2.72
N GLY A 478 -34.20 8.04 2.33
CA GLY A 478 -33.99 9.21 1.48
C GLY A 478 -34.74 9.18 0.15
N SER A 479 -35.57 8.16 -0.09
CA SER A 479 -36.54 8.18 -1.19
C SER A 479 -37.73 9.10 -0.87
N ILE A 480 -38.22 9.83 -1.86
CA ILE A 480 -39.46 10.60 -1.75
C ILE A 480 -40.65 9.68 -1.42
N ARG A 481 -40.53 8.40 -1.72
CA ARG A 481 -41.57 7.37 -1.54
C ARG A 481 -41.25 6.38 -0.41
N ASP A 482 -40.35 6.74 0.53
CA ASP A 482 -40.04 5.86 1.64
C ASP A 482 -41.27 5.42 2.43
N GLN A 483 -42.29 6.32 2.56
CA GLN A 483 -43.52 6.02 3.29
C GLN A 483 -44.26 4.83 2.67
N GLU A 484 -44.29 4.69 1.35
CA GLU A 484 -44.93 3.55 0.67
C GLU A 484 -44.30 2.21 1.03
N SER A 485 -42.99 2.22 1.36
CA SER A 485 -42.25 1.02 1.77
C SER A 485 -42.36 0.80 3.29
N ILE A 486 -42.62 1.83 4.09
CA ILE A 486 -42.74 1.76 5.53
C ILE A 486 -44.12 1.25 5.94
N ASP A 487 -45.20 1.74 5.28
CA ASP A 487 -46.59 1.34 5.51
C ASP A 487 -46.81 -0.14 5.05
#